data_59c4eb396e3ea4de0f66f32a122d72c6
#
_entry.id   59c4eb396e3ea4de0f66f32a122d72c6
#
_cell.length_a   1.000
_cell.length_b   1.000
_cell.length_c   1.000
_cell.angle_alpha   90.00
_cell.angle_beta   90.00
_cell.angle_gamma   90.00
#
_symmetry.space_group_name_H-M   'P 1'
#
loop_
_entity.id
_entity.type
_entity.pdbx_description
1 polymer ?
#
loop_
_entity_poly.entity_id
_entity_poly.type
_entity_poly.pdbx_seq_one_letter_code
_entity_poly.pdbx_strand_id
1 'polypeptide(L)'
;MSESAPSSQRSKSYDVIIIGGGAAGEHCAGALSDGGRRVAVVERNLVGGECSYWACVPSKTLLRPGEAVHHANDAAATAHVDVDAALEWRDKMVSSYSDAGQVRWLADRHIDLLRGRGRLAGTGVVDVDGARYSAEHVVIATGSEPQIPPLAGLHGLQGLWTNREVTGMKAVPRRLLVLGGGPVGVEMAQAVRRLGGDVVLIEAAPNLLPREARPLGDGLADVLRRDGIEVVLGVPAKAARLDNERYVLELGDGRTLSGDQLLVATGRRPRVNDIGLETVGIKPDPHGVPVDARLSAGERLWAIGDVNGIWQLTHVGKYQGRVVAANILGERREANYDAVPRVAYTDPQAASVGAADAAFSATVRISEIAKTATFTRASKVPGFMTLLSDGERLTGAYALGPEAGEWLQQATLAIRARVPLDVLLDIIQPFPTFSEIYLDALKALHRQIAGRGVHARG
;
A
#
# COMPACT_ATOMS: atom_id res chain seq x y z
N MET A 1 41.51 30.05 34.13
CA MET A 1 40.99 30.40 32.81
C MET A 1 41.04 29.15 31.97
N SER A 2 39.93 28.47 31.85
CA SER A 2 39.79 27.25 31.05
C SER A 2 39.09 27.68 29.75
N GLU A 3 39.86 27.72 28.66
CA GLU A 3 39.30 27.93 27.31
C GLU A 3 38.44 26.72 26.94
N SER A 4 37.14 26.95 26.81
CA SER A 4 36.22 26.01 26.18
C SER A 4 36.59 25.84 24.71
N ALA A 5 36.96 24.61 24.33
CA ALA A 5 37.18 24.26 22.91
C ALA A 5 35.95 24.58 22.07
N PRO A 6 36.12 25.10 20.84
CA PRO A 6 35.02 25.46 19.97
C PRO A 6 34.28 24.17 19.56
N SER A 7 32.96 24.15 19.76
CA SER A 7 32.07 23.10 19.23
C SER A 7 32.37 22.94 17.73
N SER A 8 32.79 21.76 17.29
CA SER A 8 33.00 21.45 15.90
C SER A 8 31.71 21.76 15.12
N GLN A 9 31.71 22.83 14.33
CA GLN A 9 30.66 23.08 13.35
C GLN A 9 30.64 21.87 12.42
N ARG A 10 29.66 20.97 12.58
CA ARG A 10 29.44 19.88 11.64
C ARG A 10 29.30 20.49 10.24
N SER A 11 30.10 20.01 9.32
CA SER A 11 30.03 20.44 7.90
C SER A 11 28.58 20.33 7.42
N LYS A 12 28.03 21.43 6.87
CA LYS A 12 26.69 21.50 6.27
C LYS A 12 26.65 20.91 4.84
N SER A 13 27.63 20.09 4.47
CA SER A 13 27.74 19.47 3.14
C SER A 13 27.67 17.95 3.25
N TYR A 14 26.95 17.32 2.34
CA TYR A 14 26.72 15.87 2.23
C TYR A 14 26.97 15.38 0.81
N ASP A 15 27.19 14.09 0.62
CA ASP A 15 27.12 13.50 -0.72
C ASP A 15 25.66 13.42 -1.15
N VAL A 16 24.75 13.01 -0.22
CA VAL A 16 23.33 12.90 -0.52
C VAL A 16 22.48 13.46 0.63
N ILE A 17 21.48 14.28 0.27
CA ILE A 17 20.40 14.67 1.19
C ILE A 17 19.08 14.07 0.68
N ILE A 18 18.36 13.37 1.58
CA ILE A 18 17.05 12.77 1.30
C ILE A 18 15.98 13.57 2.04
N ILE A 19 15.02 14.14 1.29
CA ILE A 19 13.90 14.89 1.87
C ILE A 19 12.72 13.94 2.09
N GLY A 20 12.55 13.50 3.32
CA GLY A 20 11.54 12.54 3.78
C GLY A 20 12.14 11.25 4.29
N GLY A 21 11.93 10.97 5.59
CA GLY A 21 12.40 9.80 6.32
C GLY A 21 11.36 8.66 6.39
N GLY A 22 10.48 8.52 5.39
CA GLY A 22 9.59 7.38 5.27
C GLY A 22 10.29 6.15 4.68
N ALA A 23 9.56 5.03 4.51
CA ALA A 23 10.12 3.75 4.08
C ALA A 23 10.98 3.81 2.80
N ALA A 24 10.64 4.65 1.83
CA ALA A 24 11.45 4.85 0.62
C ALA A 24 12.77 5.56 0.94
N GLY A 25 12.71 6.65 1.72
CA GLY A 25 13.87 7.44 2.12
C GLY A 25 14.82 6.66 3.01
N GLU A 26 14.33 5.94 4.03
CA GLU A 26 15.16 5.09 4.91
C GLU A 26 15.94 4.03 4.12
N HIS A 27 15.25 3.31 3.21
CA HIS A 27 15.90 2.28 2.40
C HIS A 27 16.94 2.83 1.43
N CYS A 28 16.67 4.01 0.86
CA CYS A 28 17.63 4.71 0.02
C CYS A 28 18.84 5.16 0.84
N ALA A 29 18.59 5.76 2.02
CA ALA A 29 19.64 6.23 2.93
C ALA A 29 20.56 5.09 3.38
N GLY A 30 19.97 3.96 3.81
CA GLY A 30 20.73 2.78 4.22
C GLY A 30 21.63 2.25 3.10
N ALA A 31 21.09 2.06 1.88
CA ALA A 31 21.85 1.56 0.74
C ALA A 31 22.99 2.52 0.33
N LEU A 32 22.78 3.82 0.43
CA LEU A 32 23.82 4.83 0.14
C LEU A 32 24.91 4.86 1.21
N SER A 33 24.53 4.77 2.49
CA SER A 33 25.48 4.70 3.59
C SER A 33 26.32 3.41 3.54
N ASP A 34 25.69 2.26 3.28
CA ASP A 34 26.38 0.98 3.07
C ASP A 34 27.35 1.06 1.88
N GLY A 35 27.06 1.89 0.88
CA GLY A 35 27.93 2.25 -0.25
C GLY A 35 28.99 3.33 0.04
N GLY A 36 29.15 3.72 1.30
CA GLY A 36 30.20 4.66 1.75
C GLY A 36 29.88 6.14 1.52
N ARG A 37 28.63 6.52 1.18
CA ARG A 37 28.23 7.92 1.00
C ARG A 37 27.89 8.58 2.34
N ARG A 38 28.24 9.84 2.48
CA ARG A 38 27.80 10.67 3.60
C ARG A 38 26.38 11.15 3.36
N VAL A 39 25.44 10.63 4.12
CA VAL A 39 24.00 10.82 3.91
C VAL A 39 23.37 11.60 5.05
N ALA A 40 22.46 12.52 4.71
CA ALA A 40 21.51 13.10 5.66
C ALA A 40 20.07 12.80 5.23
N VAL A 41 19.21 12.51 6.22
CA VAL A 41 17.77 12.39 6.06
C VAL A 41 17.09 13.58 6.74
N VAL A 42 16.22 14.27 6.00
CA VAL A 42 15.40 15.37 6.52
C VAL A 42 14.02 14.82 6.84
N GLU A 43 13.57 14.91 8.08
CA GLU A 43 12.22 14.45 8.48
C GLU A 43 11.57 15.43 9.46
N ARG A 44 10.37 15.87 9.12
CA ARG A 44 9.59 16.83 9.93
C ARG A 44 8.76 16.19 11.04
N ASN A 45 8.40 14.91 10.85
CA ASN A 45 7.57 14.11 11.75
C ASN A 45 8.38 12.93 12.31
N LEU A 46 7.81 11.74 12.30
CA LEU A 46 8.45 10.51 12.77
C LEU A 46 9.23 9.84 11.62
N VAL A 47 10.47 9.50 11.86
CA VAL A 47 11.27 8.64 10.97
C VAL A 47 10.60 7.27 10.89
N GLY A 48 10.39 6.75 9.67
CA GLY A 48 9.54 5.58 9.39
C GLY A 48 8.27 5.95 8.60
N GLY A 49 7.82 7.19 8.75
CA GLY A 49 6.73 7.79 7.98
C GLY A 49 5.37 7.11 8.09
N GLU A 50 4.54 7.27 7.06
CA GLU A 50 3.15 6.77 7.06
C GLU A 50 3.07 5.26 7.29
N CYS A 51 3.94 4.47 6.64
CA CYS A 51 3.89 3.01 6.70
C CYS A 51 4.03 2.47 8.13
N SER A 52 4.96 3.01 8.89
CA SER A 52 5.29 2.54 10.24
C SER A 52 4.23 2.93 11.27
N TYR A 53 3.63 4.11 11.13
CA TYR A 53 2.80 4.69 12.20
C TYR A 53 1.33 4.85 11.85
N TRP A 54 0.98 5.02 10.56
CA TRP A 54 -0.36 5.44 10.16
C TRP A 54 -0.93 4.68 8.94
N ALA A 55 -0.22 3.64 8.47
CA ALA A 55 -0.68 2.81 7.35
C ALA A 55 -0.39 1.33 7.58
N CYS A 56 0.68 0.77 7.01
CA CYS A 56 0.89 -0.68 6.89
C CYS A 56 0.93 -1.38 8.25
N VAL A 57 1.75 -0.89 9.18
CA VAL A 57 1.93 -1.56 10.49
C VAL A 57 0.63 -1.52 11.30
N PRO A 58 0.04 -0.35 11.62
CA PRO A 58 -1.15 -0.33 12.46
C PRO A 58 -2.38 -0.97 11.79
N SER A 59 -2.55 -0.85 10.47
CA SER A 59 -3.73 -1.44 9.81
C SER A 59 -3.70 -2.96 9.85
N LYS A 60 -2.55 -3.61 9.59
CA LYS A 60 -2.41 -5.07 9.65
C LYS A 60 -2.50 -5.58 11.08
N THR A 61 -2.01 -4.78 12.05
CA THR A 61 -2.19 -5.11 13.45
C THR A 61 -3.66 -5.08 13.87
N LEU A 62 -4.46 -4.12 13.38
CA LEU A 62 -5.90 -4.05 13.67
C LEU A 62 -6.73 -5.13 12.96
N LEU A 63 -6.30 -5.60 11.78
CA LEU A 63 -6.96 -6.69 11.06
C LEU A 63 -6.76 -8.05 11.75
N ARG A 64 -5.55 -8.29 12.27
CA ARG A 64 -5.12 -9.60 12.77
C ARG A 64 -5.98 -10.21 13.88
N PRO A 65 -6.46 -9.48 14.91
CA PRO A 65 -7.32 -10.07 15.95
C PRO A 65 -8.62 -10.65 15.38
N GLY A 66 -9.29 -9.88 14.50
CA GLY A 66 -10.53 -10.33 13.85
C GLY A 66 -10.32 -11.53 12.92
N GLU A 67 -9.21 -11.56 12.18
CA GLU A 67 -8.81 -12.70 11.35
C GLU A 67 -8.55 -13.95 12.19
N ALA A 68 -7.81 -13.83 13.30
CA ALA A 68 -7.49 -14.94 14.19
C ALA A 68 -8.75 -15.55 14.79
N VAL A 69 -9.71 -14.73 15.25
CA VAL A 69 -11.01 -15.16 15.78
C VAL A 69 -11.85 -15.84 14.70
N HIS A 70 -11.90 -15.27 13.49
CA HIS A 70 -12.62 -15.86 12.36
C HIS A 70 -12.08 -17.26 12.04
N HIS A 71 -10.76 -17.41 11.91
CA HIS A 71 -10.13 -18.70 11.64
C HIS A 71 -10.30 -19.70 12.79
N ALA A 72 -10.25 -19.26 14.05
CA ALA A 72 -10.49 -20.14 15.18
C ALA A 72 -11.93 -20.70 15.18
N ASN A 73 -12.93 -19.84 14.96
CA ASN A 73 -14.32 -20.23 14.90
C ASN A 73 -14.62 -21.17 13.72
N ASP A 74 -13.96 -20.96 12.59
CA ASP A 74 -14.04 -21.85 11.42
C ASP A 74 -13.36 -23.20 11.66
N ALA A 75 -12.37 -23.27 12.55
CA ALA A 75 -11.60 -24.48 12.86
C ALA A 75 -12.11 -25.27 14.07
N ALA A 76 -13.41 -25.26 14.33
CA ALA A 76 -14.07 -25.96 15.46
C ALA A 76 -13.58 -25.50 16.85
N ALA A 77 -13.11 -24.27 16.97
CA ALA A 77 -12.80 -23.60 18.23
C ALA A 77 -13.79 -22.45 18.48
N THR A 78 -13.79 -21.90 19.68
CA THR A 78 -14.56 -20.70 20.02
C THR A 78 -13.63 -19.60 20.48
N ALA A 79 -13.69 -18.46 19.84
CA ALA A 79 -12.89 -17.29 20.18
C ALA A 79 -13.70 -16.00 20.02
N HIS A 80 -13.28 -14.95 20.71
CA HIS A 80 -13.82 -13.60 20.57
C HIS A 80 -12.68 -12.59 20.65
N VAL A 81 -12.89 -11.39 20.10
CA VAL A 81 -11.88 -10.34 20.12
C VAL A 81 -11.95 -9.60 21.46
N ASP A 82 -10.80 -9.45 22.10
CA ASP A 82 -10.58 -8.48 23.18
C ASP A 82 -10.18 -7.15 22.52
N VAL A 83 -11.10 -6.20 22.48
CA VAL A 83 -10.93 -4.93 21.76
C VAL A 83 -9.86 -4.06 22.40
N ASP A 84 -9.83 -4.00 23.73
CA ASP A 84 -8.87 -3.17 24.46
C ASP A 84 -7.46 -3.71 24.26
N ALA A 85 -7.26 -5.02 24.40
CA ALA A 85 -5.98 -5.67 24.11
C ALA A 85 -5.55 -5.51 22.64
N ALA A 86 -6.48 -5.53 21.69
CA ALA A 86 -6.19 -5.30 20.28
C ALA A 86 -5.68 -3.87 20.00
N LEU A 87 -6.30 -2.86 20.63
CA LEU A 87 -5.88 -1.45 20.52
C LEU A 87 -4.53 -1.21 21.21
N GLU A 88 -4.30 -1.79 22.39
CA GLU A 88 -3.01 -1.74 23.08
C GLU A 88 -1.90 -2.40 22.27
N TRP A 89 -2.18 -3.57 21.67
CA TRP A 89 -1.22 -4.23 20.79
C TRP A 89 -0.86 -3.38 19.59
N ARG A 90 -1.86 -2.71 18.96
CA ARG A 90 -1.59 -1.75 17.89
C ARG A 90 -0.68 -0.61 18.38
N ASP A 91 -0.94 -0.02 19.53
CA ASP A 91 -0.10 1.05 20.09
C ASP A 91 1.35 0.56 20.34
N LYS A 92 1.52 -0.67 20.84
CA LYS A 92 2.83 -1.33 21.00
C LYS A 92 3.54 -1.52 19.66
N MET A 93 2.84 -1.98 18.62
CA MET A 93 3.43 -2.24 17.29
C MET A 93 3.88 -0.97 16.57
N VAL A 94 3.25 0.16 16.86
CA VAL A 94 3.71 1.47 16.38
C VAL A 94 4.62 2.18 17.40
N SER A 95 5.19 1.42 18.36
CA SER A 95 6.10 1.94 19.41
C SER A 95 5.52 3.14 20.16
N SER A 96 4.21 3.15 20.40
CA SER A 96 3.47 4.29 20.99
C SER A 96 3.77 5.63 20.30
N TYR A 97 3.95 5.59 18.98
CA TYR A 97 4.31 6.74 18.12
C TYR A 97 5.68 7.37 18.47
N SER A 98 6.64 6.55 18.95
CA SER A 98 8.03 6.95 19.14
C SER A 98 8.91 6.42 18.02
N ASP A 99 9.69 7.28 17.38
CA ASP A 99 10.66 6.92 16.35
C ASP A 99 12.08 6.68 16.88
N ALA A 100 12.24 6.55 18.21
CA ALA A 100 13.54 6.37 18.84
C ALA A 100 14.32 5.15 18.29
N GLY A 101 13.62 4.10 17.85
CA GLY A 101 14.22 2.93 17.21
C GLY A 101 14.82 3.27 15.85
N GLN A 102 14.08 3.97 15.00
CA GLN A 102 14.52 4.40 13.68
C GLN A 102 15.64 5.44 13.76
N VAL A 103 15.55 6.36 14.74
CA VAL A 103 16.64 7.34 14.99
C VAL A 103 17.93 6.63 15.38
N ARG A 104 17.88 5.62 16.25
CA ARG A 104 19.06 4.79 16.55
C ARG A 104 19.57 4.06 15.30
N TRP A 105 18.67 3.47 14.50
CA TRP A 105 19.04 2.79 13.26
C TRP A 105 19.79 3.70 12.28
N LEU A 106 19.38 4.98 12.15
CA LEU A 106 20.10 5.98 11.36
C LEU A 106 21.48 6.26 11.95
N ALA A 107 21.56 6.47 13.27
CA ALA A 107 22.81 6.76 13.98
C ALA A 107 23.83 5.62 13.84
N ASP A 108 23.38 4.36 14.00
CA ASP A 108 24.22 3.15 13.86
C ASP A 108 24.82 3.02 12.46
N ARG A 109 24.19 3.64 11.44
CA ARG A 109 24.65 3.70 10.04
C ARG A 109 25.34 5.01 9.68
N HIS A 110 25.65 5.84 10.66
CA HIS A 110 26.26 7.16 10.44
C HIS A 110 25.47 8.06 9.48
N ILE A 111 24.14 7.92 9.46
CA ILE A 111 23.23 8.76 8.68
C ILE A 111 22.77 9.90 9.60
N ASP A 112 23.05 11.13 9.17
CA ASP A 112 22.64 12.32 9.94
C ASP A 112 21.14 12.54 9.80
N LEU A 113 20.41 12.73 10.92
CA LEU A 113 19.03 13.15 10.93
C LEU A 113 18.94 14.67 11.09
N LEU A 114 18.40 15.33 10.07
CA LEU A 114 18.05 16.74 10.10
C LEU A 114 16.54 16.86 10.39
N ARG A 115 16.21 17.07 11.67
CA ARG A 115 14.80 17.20 12.08
C ARG A 115 14.28 18.58 11.65
N GLY A 116 13.21 18.58 10.84
CA GLY A 116 12.59 19.80 10.35
C GLY A 116 11.94 19.66 8.99
N ARG A 117 11.34 20.74 8.50
CA ARG A 117 10.70 20.79 7.19
C ARG A 117 11.75 21.08 6.10
N GLY A 118 12.07 20.05 5.32
CA GLY A 118 12.97 20.16 4.18
C GLY A 118 12.29 20.65 2.92
N ARG A 119 12.96 21.55 2.18
CA ARG A 119 12.57 21.99 0.85
C ARG A 119 13.80 22.26 -0.02
N LEU A 120 13.65 22.11 -1.32
CA LEU A 120 14.68 22.52 -2.29
C LEU A 120 14.85 24.05 -2.24
N ALA A 121 16.09 24.51 -2.37
CA ALA A 121 16.45 25.92 -2.39
C ALA A 121 17.47 26.23 -3.51
N GLY A 122 17.36 25.51 -4.63
CA GLY A 122 18.26 25.52 -5.78
C GLY A 122 18.93 24.15 -5.97
N THR A 123 19.67 24.00 -7.09
CA THR A 123 20.40 22.78 -7.43
C THR A 123 21.39 22.38 -6.32
N GLY A 124 21.27 21.20 -5.75
CA GLY A 124 22.14 20.71 -4.67
C GLY A 124 22.00 21.42 -3.33
N VAL A 125 20.98 22.26 -3.15
CA VAL A 125 20.74 23.00 -1.90
C VAL A 125 19.39 22.63 -1.30
N VAL A 126 19.41 22.28 -0.02
CA VAL A 126 18.20 21.97 0.78
C VAL A 126 18.13 22.95 1.96
N ASP A 127 16.99 23.60 2.10
CA ASP A 127 16.64 24.38 3.28
C ASP A 127 15.88 23.52 4.27
N VAL A 128 16.29 23.53 5.53
CA VAL A 128 15.61 22.85 6.64
C VAL A 128 15.32 23.89 7.71
N ASP A 129 14.06 24.35 7.77
CA ASP A 129 13.59 25.38 8.71
C ASP A 129 14.50 26.63 8.75
N GLY A 130 14.95 27.12 7.56
CA GLY A 130 15.81 28.28 7.40
C GLY A 130 17.31 28.00 7.45
N ALA A 131 17.74 26.78 7.81
CA ALA A 131 19.13 26.37 7.72
C ALA A 131 19.42 25.70 6.36
N ARG A 132 20.44 26.20 5.64
CA ARG A 132 20.82 25.67 4.32
C ARG A 132 21.91 24.62 4.44
N TYR A 133 21.72 23.52 3.69
CA TYR A 133 22.63 22.40 3.54
C TYR A 133 22.90 22.17 2.05
N SER A 134 24.12 21.76 1.70
CA SER A 134 24.50 21.42 0.34
C SER A 134 24.69 19.92 0.18
N ALA A 135 24.37 19.39 -1.01
CA ALA A 135 24.61 18.01 -1.35
C ALA A 135 24.97 17.86 -2.82
N GLU A 136 25.78 16.84 -3.14
CA GLU A 136 26.03 16.46 -4.53
C GLU A 136 24.76 15.93 -5.19
N HIS A 137 23.97 15.11 -4.45
CA HIS A 137 22.68 14.59 -4.90
C HIS A 137 21.57 14.93 -3.90
N VAL A 138 20.37 15.22 -4.41
CA VAL A 138 19.17 15.38 -3.60
C VAL A 138 18.14 14.34 -4.02
N VAL A 139 17.51 13.67 -3.04
CA VAL A 139 16.45 12.68 -3.26
C VAL A 139 15.16 13.17 -2.62
N ILE A 140 14.12 13.37 -3.42
CA ILE A 140 12.78 13.72 -2.95
C ILE A 140 12.04 12.43 -2.58
N ALA A 141 11.67 12.27 -1.31
CA ALA A 141 10.95 11.13 -0.76
C ALA A 141 9.79 11.56 0.16
N THR A 142 9.14 12.68 -0.17
CA THR A 142 8.12 13.36 0.64
C THR A 142 6.80 12.60 0.75
N GLY A 143 6.63 11.53 -0.04
CA GLY A 143 5.49 10.64 0.03
C GLY A 143 4.19 11.23 -0.50
N SER A 144 3.08 10.82 0.09
CA SER A 144 1.72 11.24 -0.28
C SER A 144 0.90 11.62 0.94
N GLU A 145 -0.28 12.20 0.70
CA GLU A 145 -1.25 12.55 1.73
C GLU A 145 -2.66 12.07 1.32
N PRO A 146 -3.60 11.89 2.27
CA PRO A 146 -4.98 11.56 1.93
C PRO A 146 -5.59 12.60 1.01
N GLN A 147 -6.33 12.14 0.01
CA GLN A 147 -7.09 13.00 -0.89
C GLN A 147 -8.52 13.16 -0.34
N ILE A 148 -8.86 14.38 0.06
CA ILE A 148 -10.23 14.72 0.43
C ILE A 148 -10.94 15.18 -0.85
N PRO A 149 -12.02 14.50 -1.29
CA PRO A 149 -12.71 14.85 -2.51
C PRO A 149 -13.46 16.18 -2.37
N PRO A 150 -13.70 16.89 -3.49
CA PRO A 150 -14.45 18.17 -3.48
C PRO A 150 -15.97 17.93 -3.33
N LEU A 151 -16.35 17.31 -2.22
CA LEU A 151 -17.73 17.01 -1.86
C LEU A 151 -18.32 18.17 -1.06
N ALA A 152 -19.55 18.57 -1.38
CA ALA A 152 -20.22 19.66 -0.70
C ALA A 152 -20.24 19.43 0.82
N GLY A 153 -19.80 20.41 1.58
CA GLY A 153 -19.75 20.40 3.04
C GLY A 153 -18.60 19.59 3.66
N LEU A 154 -17.91 18.71 2.91
CA LEU A 154 -16.92 17.80 3.49
C LEU A 154 -15.68 18.51 4.05
N HIS A 155 -15.12 19.48 3.31
CA HIS A 155 -13.90 20.19 3.71
C HIS A 155 -14.03 21.04 4.98
N GLY A 156 -15.26 21.37 5.39
CA GLY A 156 -15.54 22.13 6.62
C GLY A 156 -15.78 21.27 7.85
N LEU A 157 -15.87 19.96 7.70
CA LEU A 157 -16.21 19.07 8.82
C LEU A 157 -15.02 18.85 9.74
N GLN A 158 -15.25 19.03 11.04
CA GLN A 158 -14.28 18.71 12.08
C GLN A 158 -14.31 17.20 12.39
N GLY A 159 -13.16 16.64 12.81
CA GLY A 159 -13.08 15.26 13.29
C GLY A 159 -13.22 14.19 12.20
N LEU A 160 -13.11 14.55 10.91
CA LEU A 160 -13.02 13.56 9.82
C LEU A 160 -11.84 12.63 10.03
N TRP A 161 -12.07 11.34 9.79
CA TRP A 161 -10.99 10.36 9.80
C TRP A 161 -10.40 10.18 8.41
N THR A 162 -9.08 10.05 8.40
CA THR A 162 -8.28 9.53 7.29
C THR A 162 -7.60 8.24 7.74
N ASN A 163 -6.60 7.76 6.98
CA ASN A 163 -5.80 6.62 7.43
C ASN A 163 -5.15 6.83 8.81
N ARG A 164 -4.81 8.08 9.17
CA ARG A 164 -4.16 8.38 10.45
C ARG A 164 -5.10 8.19 11.64
N GLU A 165 -6.27 8.77 11.58
CA GLU A 165 -7.24 8.73 12.66
C GLU A 165 -7.81 7.31 12.84
N VAL A 166 -8.19 6.62 11.74
CA VAL A 166 -8.74 5.27 11.84
C VAL A 166 -7.73 4.26 12.36
N THR A 167 -6.47 4.34 11.92
CA THR A 167 -5.42 3.43 12.45
C THR A 167 -4.98 3.81 13.85
N GLY A 168 -5.15 5.08 14.25
CA GLY A 168 -4.84 5.62 15.58
C GLY A 168 -6.03 5.65 16.55
N MET A 169 -7.20 5.12 16.19
CA MET A 169 -8.41 5.19 17.00
C MET A 169 -8.19 4.69 18.42
N LYS A 170 -8.79 5.36 19.40
CA LYS A 170 -8.73 5.00 20.82
C LYS A 170 -9.96 4.23 21.30
N ALA A 171 -11.02 4.25 20.51
CA ALA A 171 -12.22 3.47 20.71
C ALA A 171 -12.82 3.12 19.35
N VAL A 172 -13.48 1.97 19.27
CA VAL A 172 -14.20 1.54 18.07
C VAL A 172 -15.51 2.33 17.98
N PRO A 173 -15.79 3.03 16.86
CA PRO A 173 -17.04 3.74 16.70
C PRO A 173 -18.20 2.76 16.60
N ARG A 174 -19.37 3.12 17.15
CA ARG A 174 -20.57 2.27 17.04
C ARG A 174 -21.03 2.11 15.60
N ARG A 175 -20.94 3.19 14.78
CA ARG A 175 -21.25 3.16 13.36
C ARG A 175 -20.29 4.02 12.57
N LEU A 176 -19.49 3.37 11.72
CA LEU A 176 -18.52 4.01 10.81
C LEU A 176 -19.08 4.10 9.39
N LEU A 177 -19.08 5.31 8.83
CA LEU A 177 -19.23 5.50 7.39
C LEU A 177 -17.85 5.52 6.75
N VAL A 178 -17.63 4.70 5.71
CA VAL A 178 -16.38 4.64 4.95
C VAL A 178 -16.65 5.12 3.54
N LEU A 179 -16.04 6.22 3.14
CA LEU A 179 -16.12 6.77 1.81
C LEU A 179 -14.89 6.38 0.99
N GLY A 180 -15.07 5.45 0.05
CA GLY A 180 -14.04 4.90 -0.82
C GLY A 180 -13.76 3.41 -0.58
N GLY A 181 -13.90 2.60 -1.64
CA GLY A 181 -13.72 1.14 -1.64
C GLY A 181 -12.32 0.67 -2.10
N GLY A 182 -11.30 1.55 -2.01
CA GLY A 182 -9.90 1.20 -2.21
C GLY A 182 -9.30 0.42 -1.04
N PRO A 183 -7.98 0.06 -1.10
CA PRO A 183 -7.33 -0.79 -0.07
C PRO A 183 -7.51 -0.28 1.36
N VAL A 184 -7.39 1.03 1.60
CA VAL A 184 -7.59 1.60 2.94
C VAL A 184 -9.02 1.41 3.42
N GLY A 185 -10.01 1.68 2.54
CA GLY A 185 -11.43 1.57 2.87
C GLY A 185 -11.83 0.14 3.19
N VAL A 186 -11.49 -0.84 2.35
CA VAL A 186 -11.88 -2.25 2.55
C VAL A 186 -11.20 -2.86 3.79
N GLU A 187 -9.91 -2.56 4.01
CA GLU A 187 -9.19 -3.05 5.19
C GLU A 187 -9.75 -2.48 6.49
N MET A 188 -9.97 -1.16 6.55
CA MET A 188 -10.46 -0.52 7.77
C MET A 188 -11.94 -0.81 8.01
N ALA A 189 -12.74 -0.97 6.96
CA ALA A 189 -14.12 -1.44 7.09
C ALA A 189 -14.18 -2.81 7.75
N GLN A 190 -13.37 -3.77 7.29
CA GLN A 190 -13.34 -5.10 7.89
C GLN A 190 -12.75 -5.10 9.31
N ALA A 191 -11.66 -4.35 9.55
CA ALA A 191 -11.07 -4.24 10.87
C ALA A 191 -12.07 -3.70 11.90
N VAL A 192 -12.71 -2.56 11.62
CA VAL A 192 -13.69 -1.95 12.52
C VAL A 192 -14.92 -2.86 12.71
N ARG A 193 -15.42 -3.50 11.65
CA ARG A 193 -16.52 -4.45 11.76
C ARG A 193 -16.19 -5.62 12.69
N ARG A 194 -15.04 -6.21 12.55
CA ARG A 194 -14.60 -7.37 13.37
C ARG A 194 -14.19 -6.97 14.79
N LEU A 195 -13.90 -5.69 15.03
CA LEU A 195 -13.75 -5.11 16.37
C LEU A 195 -15.08 -4.72 17.02
N GLY A 196 -16.23 -4.96 16.36
CA GLY A 196 -17.56 -4.79 16.93
C GLY A 196 -18.33 -3.55 16.47
N GLY A 197 -17.79 -2.72 15.60
CA GLY A 197 -18.49 -1.57 15.02
C GLY A 197 -19.44 -1.95 13.89
N ASP A 198 -20.51 -1.22 13.69
CA ASP A 198 -21.30 -1.26 12.46
C ASP A 198 -20.60 -0.45 11.37
N VAL A 199 -20.62 -0.95 10.13
CA VAL A 199 -19.89 -0.29 9.03
C VAL A 199 -20.75 -0.22 7.77
N VAL A 200 -20.76 0.98 7.15
CA VAL A 200 -21.27 1.21 5.80
C VAL A 200 -20.11 1.63 4.93
N LEU A 201 -19.81 0.86 3.88
CA LEU A 201 -18.78 1.15 2.89
C LEU A 201 -19.41 1.65 1.60
N ILE A 202 -19.08 2.87 1.19
CA ILE A 202 -19.63 3.54 0.02
C ILE A 202 -18.53 3.69 -1.04
N GLU A 203 -18.77 3.17 -2.25
CA GLU A 203 -17.88 3.30 -3.41
C GLU A 203 -18.67 3.79 -4.63
N ALA A 204 -18.16 4.83 -5.27
CA ALA A 204 -18.77 5.42 -6.46
C ALA A 204 -18.62 4.52 -7.71
N ALA A 205 -17.55 3.72 -7.76
CA ALA A 205 -17.35 2.73 -8.81
C ALA A 205 -18.28 1.52 -8.63
N PRO A 206 -18.53 0.75 -9.71
CA PRO A 206 -19.43 -0.41 -9.66
C PRO A 206 -18.86 -1.62 -8.89
N ASN A 207 -17.59 -1.60 -8.49
CA ASN A 207 -16.91 -2.68 -7.75
C ASN A 207 -15.92 -2.10 -6.74
N LEU A 208 -15.59 -2.88 -5.71
CA LEU A 208 -14.48 -2.57 -4.80
C LEU A 208 -13.14 -2.71 -5.53
N LEU A 209 -12.10 -2.10 -4.98
CA LEU A 209 -10.75 -2.09 -5.58
C LEU A 209 -10.81 -1.71 -7.07
N PRO A 210 -11.31 -0.53 -7.44
CA PRO A 210 -11.66 -0.19 -8.82
C PRO A 210 -10.48 -0.17 -9.81
N ARG A 211 -9.24 -0.23 -9.31
CA ARG A 211 -8.02 -0.35 -10.13
C ARG A 211 -7.64 -1.80 -10.43
N GLU A 212 -8.32 -2.77 -9.84
CA GLU A 212 -8.08 -4.20 -10.02
C GLU A 212 -9.11 -4.82 -10.96
N ALA A 213 -8.90 -6.09 -11.33
CA ALA A 213 -9.85 -6.83 -12.13
C ALA A 213 -11.22 -6.88 -11.42
N ARG A 214 -12.29 -6.58 -12.15
CA ARG A 214 -13.65 -6.50 -11.61
C ARG A 214 -14.07 -7.73 -10.79
N PRO A 215 -13.79 -8.99 -11.25
CA PRO A 215 -14.17 -10.18 -10.47
C PRO A 215 -13.53 -10.23 -9.08
N LEU A 216 -12.32 -9.63 -8.90
CA LEU A 216 -11.67 -9.54 -7.60
C LEU A 216 -12.42 -8.62 -6.65
N GLY A 217 -12.82 -7.44 -7.15
CA GLY A 217 -13.59 -6.48 -6.37
C GLY A 217 -15.00 -6.96 -6.04
N ASP A 218 -15.68 -7.62 -6.99
CA ASP A 218 -17.00 -8.20 -6.78
C ASP A 218 -16.94 -9.32 -5.72
N GLY A 219 -15.96 -10.23 -5.81
CA GLY A 219 -15.75 -11.30 -4.82
C GLY A 219 -15.44 -10.76 -3.42
N LEU A 220 -14.65 -9.69 -3.33
CA LEU A 220 -14.37 -9.03 -2.05
C LEU A 220 -15.62 -8.36 -1.47
N ALA A 221 -16.45 -7.74 -2.30
CA ALA A 221 -17.72 -7.15 -1.83
C ALA A 221 -18.63 -8.19 -1.21
N ASP A 222 -18.71 -9.39 -1.79
CA ASP A 222 -19.49 -10.51 -1.25
C ASP A 222 -18.93 -11.02 0.09
N VAL A 223 -17.62 -11.02 0.26
CA VAL A 223 -16.97 -11.34 1.54
C VAL A 223 -17.35 -10.31 2.61
N LEU A 224 -17.20 -9.03 2.33
CA LEU A 224 -17.47 -7.96 3.30
C LEU A 224 -18.97 -7.92 3.69
N ARG A 225 -19.88 -8.19 2.74
CA ARG A 225 -21.30 -8.36 3.06
C ARG A 225 -21.58 -9.52 3.99
N ARG A 226 -20.89 -10.65 3.82
CA ARG A 226 -20.99 -11.80 4.75
C ARG A 226 -20.45 -11.49 6.14
N ASP A 227 -19.44 -10.62 6.24
CA ASP A 227 -18.98 -10.09 7.53
C ASP A 227 -19.99 -9.11 8.17
N GLY A 228 -21.11 -8.80 7.49
CA GLY A 228 -22.15 -7.89 7.96
C GLY A 228 -21.85 -6.40 7.71
N ILE A 229 -20.99 -6.09 6.74
CA ILE A 229 -20.76 -4.72 6.28
C ILE A 229 -21.81 -4.37 5.22
N GLU A 230 -22.48 -3.23 5.37
CA GLU A 230 -23.33 -2.66 4.32
C GLU A 230 -22.44 -2.10 3.21
N VAL A 231 -22.44 -2.72 2.01
CA VAL A 231 -21.60 -2.32 0.87
C VAL A 231 -22.48 -1.68 -0.21
N VAL A 232 -22.30 -0.37 -0.42
CA VAL A 232 -23.00 0.45 -1.41
C VAL A 232 -22.05 0.72 -2.57
N LEU A 233 -22.35 0.18 -3.75
CA LEU A 233 -21.52 0.30 -4.97
C LEU A 233 -22.25 1.09 -6.05
N GLY A 234 -21.50 1.78 -6.91
CA GLY A 234 -22.03 2.52 -8.05
C GLY A 234 -22.79 3.79 -7.66
N VAL A 235 -22.69 4.24 -6.44
CA VAL A 235 -23.44 5.40 -5.92
C VAL A 235 -22.47 6.41 -5.33
N PRO A 236 -22.25 7.56 -6.00
CA PRO A 236 -21.39 8.60 -5.46
C PRO A 236 -22.05 9.32 -4.28
N ALA A 237 -21.27 9.76 -3.32
CA ALA A 237 -21.73 10.73 -2.33
C ALA A 237 -21.84 12.13 -2.97
N LYS A 238 -22.83 12.93 -2.58
CA LYS A 238 -23.08 14.28 -3.08
C LYS A 238 -22.75 15.37 -2.06
N ALA A 239 -23.07 15.12 -0.80
CA ALA A 239 -22.84 16.07 0.27
C ALA A 239 -22.55 15.37 1.59
N ALA A 240 -21.84 16.07 2.48
CA ALA A 240 -21.60 15.64 3.84
C ALA A 240 -21.89 16.79 4.79
N ARG A 241 -22.48 16.48 5.97
CA ARG A 241 -22.69 17.44 7.06
C ARG A 241 -22.56 16.76 8.40
N LEU A 242 -22.39 17.56 9.44
CA LEU A 242 -22.54 17.14 10.83
C LEU A 242 -23.93 17.58 11.32
N ASP A 243 -24.68 16.66 11.88
CA ASP A 243 -26.03 16.91 12.41
C ASP A 243 -26.15 16.18 13.76
N ASN A 244 -26.35 16.94 14.85
CA ASN A 244 -26.42 16.41 16.21
C ASN A 244 -25.29 15.43 16.54
N GLU A 245 -24.03 15.84 16.30
CA GLU A 245 -22.80 15.05 16.50
C GLU A 245 -22.68 13.78 15.64
N ARG A 246 -23.55 13.62 14.64
CA ARG A 246 -23.48 12.52 13.68
C ARG A 246 -23.08 13.02 12.30
N TYR A 247 -22.17 12.29 11.67
CA TYR A 247 -21.87 12.51 10.26
C TYR A 247 -23.01 12.00 9.39
N VAL A 248 -23.45 12.82 8.45
CA VAL A 248 -24.53 12.50 7.52
C VAL A 248 -24.00 12.63 6.10
N LEU A 249 -24.12 11.57 5.30
CA LEU A 249 -23.80 11.53 3.88
C LEU A 249 -25.08 11.47 3.05
N GLU A 250 -25.21 12.35 2.08
CA GLU A 250 -26.24 12.31 1.05
C GLU A 250 -25.68 11.64 -0.20
N LEU A 251 -26.35 10.60 -0.68
CA LEU A 251 -25.92 9.82 -1.82
C LEU A 251 -26.58 10.29 -3.13
N GLY A 252 -26.00 9.88 -4.25
CA GLY A 252 -26.46 10.22 -5.59
C GLY A 252 -27.84 9.68 -5.95
N ASP A 253 -28.27 8.61 -5.32
CA ASP A 253 -29.57 7.97 -5.49
C ASP A 253 -30.66 8.50 -4.52
N GLY A 254 -30.36 9.53 -3.73
CA GLY A 254 -31.28 10.16 -2.79
C GLY A 254 -31.28 9.56 -1.39
N ARG A 255 -30.57 8.45 -1.13
CA ARG A 255 -30.44 7.92 0.23
C ARG A 255 -29.58 8.84 1.10
N THR A 256 -29.88 8.84 2.39
CA THR A 256 -29.10 9.52 3.42
C THR A 256 -28.61 8.48 4.43
N LEU A 257 -27.30 8.49 4.71
CA LEU A 257 -26.65 7.62 5.67
C LEU A 257 -26.12 8.44 6.84
N SER A 258 -26.20 7.90 8.06
CA SER A 258 -25.63 8.57 9.24
C SER A 258 -24.76 7.63 10.06
N GLY A 259 -23.68 8.16 10.64
CA GLY A 259 -22.74 7.43 11.48
C GLY A 259 -22.09 8.30 12.54
N ASP A 260 -21.47 7.67 13.52
CA ASP A 260 -20.76 8.37 14.60
C ASP A 260 -19.39 8.86 14.11
N GLN A 261 -18.85 8.22 13.06
CA GLN A 261 -17.60 8.63 12.41
C GLN A 261 -17.69 8.51 10.88
N LEU A 262 -16.89 9.33 10.20
CA LEU A 262 -16.71 9.31 8.75
C LEU A 262 -15.23 9.16 8.39
N LEU A 263 -14.88 8.03 7.79
CA LEU A 263 -13.56 7.77 7.21
C LEU A 263 -13.56 8.16 5.73
N VAL A 264 -12.66 9.06 5.35
CA VAL A 264 -12.42 9.43 3.95
C VAL A 264 -11.22 8.63 3.44
N ALA A 265 -11.49 7.65 2.58
CA ALA A 265 -10.52 6.71 1.99
C ALA A 265 -10.54 6.75 0.45
N THR A 266 -10.76 7.93 -0.13
CA THR A 266 -10.98 8.16 -1.58
C THR A 266 -9.69 8.28 -2.40
N GLY A 267 -8.55 7.94 -1.82
CA GLY A 267 -7.27 7.93 -2.49
C GLY A 267 -6.21 8.78 -1.79
N ARG A 268 -5.06 8.87 -2.43
CA ARG A 268 -3.90 9.63 -1.95
C ARG A 268 -3.36 10.49 -3.09
N ARG A 269 -2.78 11.64 -2.74
CA ARG A 269 -2.09 12.52 -3.70
C ARG A 269 -0.62 12.70 -3.31
N PRO A 270 0.31 12.78 -4.28
CA PRO A 270 1.71 13.08 -4.04
C PRO A 270 1.90 14.41 -3.30
N ARG A 271 2.84 14.46 -2.35
CA ARG A 271 3.21 15.69 -1.64
C ARG A 271 4.24 16.48 -2.46
N VAL A 272 3.76 17.23 -3.42
CA VAL A 272 4.57 18.05 -4.33
C VAL A 272 4.52 19.54 -4.00
N ASN A 273 3.59 19.96 -3.15
CA ASN A 273 3.42 21.37 -2.78
C ASN A 273 4.43 21.78 -1.69
N ASP A 274 4.88 23.03 -1.77
CA ASP A 274 5.77 23.67 -0.77
C ASP A 274 7.09 22.93 -0.49
N ILE A 275 7.57 22.13 -1.42
CA ILE A 275 8.87 21.44 -1.34
C ILE A 275 9.95 22.09 -2.19
N GLY A 276 9.67 23.26 -2.81
CA GLY A 276 10.64 24.08 -3.54
C GLY A 276 10.97 23.59 -4.94
N LEU A 277 10.10 22.80 -5.60
CA LEU A 277 10.31 22.29 -6.97
C LEU A 277 10.57 23.39 -7.97
N GLU A 278 9.95 24.54 -7.80
CA GLU A 278 10.13 25.74 -8.64
C GLU A 278 11.57 26.26 -8.64
N THR A 279 12.34 26.05 -7.56
CA THR A 279 13.73 26.51 -7.43
C THR A 279 14.71 25.70 -8.28
N VAL A 280 14.28 24.55 -8.78
CA VAL A 280 15.04 23.66 -9.66
C VAL A 280 14.36 23.49 -11.03
N GLY A 281 13.42 24.39 -11.36
CA GLY A 281 12.76 24.44 -12.66
C GLY A 281 11.67 23.38 -12.88
N ILE A 282 11.24 22.67 -11.83
CA ILE A 282 10.14 21.68 -11.91
C ILE A 282 8.85 22.38 -11.47
N LYS A 283 7.83 22.32 -12.35
CA LYS A 283 6.49 22.78 -12.00
C LYS A 283 5.79 21.72 -11.15
N PRO A 284 5.24 22.09 -9.97
CA PRO A 284 4.43 21.17 -9.18
C PRO A 284 3.27 20.59 -10.01
N ASP A 285 3.14 19.26 -10.03
CA ASP A 285 2.08 18.53 -10.70
C ASP A 285 1.36 17.65 -9.67
N PRO A 286 0.01 17.69 -9.59
CA PRO A 286 -0.75 16.86 -8.65
C PRO A 286 -0.58 15.35 -8.89
N HIS A 287 -0.12 14.94 -10.07
CA HIS A 287 0.17 13.53 -10.38
C HIS A 287 1.53 13.07 -9.85
N GLY A 288 2.42 13.97 -9.45
CA GLY A 288 3.72 13.68 -8.86
C GLY A 288 4.89 14.42 -9.50
N VAL A 289 6.09 14.18 -8.97
CA VAL A 289 7.34 14.66 -9.55
C VAL A 289 7.68 13.79 -10.77
N PRO A 290 7.77 14.36 -11.99
CA PRO A 290 8.12 13.58 -13.17
C PRO A 290 9.56 13.05 -13.07
N VAL A 291 9.75 11.78 -13.44
CA VAL A 291 11.06 11.11 -13.44
C VAL A 291 11.24 10.28 -14.70
N ASP A 292 12.51 10.05 -15.09
CA ASP A 292 12.87 9.10 -16.13
C ASP A 292 12.85 7.64 -15.62
N ALA A 293 13.23 6.68 -16.48
CA ALA A 293 13.30 5.26 -16.11
C ALA A 293 14.31 4.95 -15.00
N ARG A 294 15.28 5.83 -14.76
CA ARG A 294 16.28 5.73 -13.69
C ARG A 294 15.85 6.43 -12.41
N LEU A 295 14.66 7.05 -12.40
CA LEU A 295 14.08 7.84 -11.33
C LEU A 295 14.77 9.21 -11.13
N SER A 296 15.46 9.72 -12.17
CA SER A 296 16.02 11.06 -12.19
C SER A 296 14.92 12.08 -12.50
N ALA A 297 14.83 13.12 -11.67
CA ALA A 297 13.95 14.28 -11.86
C ALA A 297 14.69 15.50 -12.45
N GLY A 298 16.01 15.40 -12.65
CA GLY A 298 16.86 16.46 -13.15
C GLY A 298 18.33 16.21 -12.83
N GLU A 299 19.17 17.22 -13.03
CA GLU A 299 20.59 17.10 -12.75
C GLU A 299 20.82 16.83 -11.26
N ARG A 300 21.36 15.63 -10.92
CA ARG A 300 21.65 15.19 -9.53
C ARG A 300 20.43 15.27 -8.60
N LEU A 301 19.22 15.25 -9.17
CA LEU A 301 17.94 15.28 -8.48
C LEU A 301 17.15 14.01 -8.80
N TRP A 302 16.60 13.38 -7.76
CA TRP A 302 15.89 12.11 -7.83
C TRP A 302 14.55 12.20 -7.10
N ALA A 303 13.55 11.39 -7.49
CA ALA A 303 12.31 11.30 -6.74
C ALA A 303 11.83 9.84 -6.61
N ILE A 304 11.55 9.39 -5.36
CA ILE A 304 11.21 8.02 -5.01
C ILE A 304 9.98 7.93 -4.11
N GLY A 305 9.28 6.81 -4.19
CA GLY A 305 8.06 6.55 -3.43
C GLY A 305 6.87 7.29 -4.00
N ASP A 306 5.87 7.49 -3.16
CA ASP A 306 4.57 8.03 -3.58
C ASP A 306 4.64 9.41 -4.26
N VAL A 307 5.70 10.18 -3.99
CA VAL A 307 5.86 11.53 -4.52
C VAL A 307 6.00 11.59 -6.04
N ASN A 308 6.49 10.51 -6.68
CA ASN A 308 6.57 10.45 -8.15
C ASN A 308 5.29 9.96 -8.84
N GLY A 309 4.28 9.54 -8.06
CA GLY A 309 2.96 9.17 -8.57
C GLY A 309 2.88 7.85 -9.35
N ILE A 310 4.00 7.15 -9.61
CA ILE A 310 4.02 5.93 -10.43
C ILE A 310 3.28 4.79 -9.72
N TRP A 311 3.67 4.47 -8.48
CA TRP A 311 3.05 3.48 -7.62
C TRP A 311 3.09 3.92 -6.16
N GLN A 312 1.94 4.12 -5.54
CA GLN A 312 1.82 4.52 -4.14
C GLN A 312 1.78 3.28 -3.21
N LEU A 313 2.87 2.49 -3.26
CA LEU A 313 3.04 1.25 -2.51
C LEU A 313 4.40 1.23 -1.81
N THR A 314 4.40 0.89 -0.53
CA THR A 314 5.61 0.88 0.30
C THR A 314 6.75 0.05 -0.30
N HIS A 315 6.45 -1.15 -0.79
CA HIS A 315 7.45 -2.04 -1.39
C HIS A 315 8.01 -1.49 -2.71
N VAL A 316 7.21 -0.74 -3.48
CA VAL A 316 7.70 -0.03 -4.66
C VAL A 316 8.61 1.13 -4.25
N GLY A 317 8.24 1.92 -3.24
CA GLY A 317 9.11 2.97 -2.73
C GLY A 317 10.47 2.45 -2.24
N LYS A 318 10.48 1.32 -1.52
CA LYS A 318 11.72 0.61 -1.12
C LYS A 318 12.54 0.14 -2.32
N TYR A 319 11.88 -0.41 -3.35
CA TYR A 319 12.53 -0.82 -4.60
C TYR A 319 13.15 0.38 -5.32
N GLN A 320 12.41 1.48 -5.46
CA GLN A 320 12.88 2.72 -6.06
C GLN A 320 14.09 3.30 -5.31
N GLY A 321 14.09 3.24 -3.97
CA GLY A 321 15.23 3.61 -3.13
C GLY A 321 16.51 2.86 -3.50
N ARG A 322 16.40 1.54 -3.73
CA ARG A 322 17.56 0.73 -4.20
C ARG A 322 18.00 1.09 -5.62
N VAL A 323 17.07 1.40 -6.52
CA VAL A 323 17.39 1.82 -7.89
C VAL A 323 18.17 3.14 -7.89
N VAL A 324 17.70 4.13 -7.13
CA VAL A 324 18.37 5.43 -7.04
C VAL A 324 19.72 5.29 -6.33
N ALA A 325 19.80 4.53 -5.25
CA ALA A 325 21.09 4.29 -4.58
C ALA A 325 22.12 3.67 -5.53
N ALA A 326 21.75 2.64 -6.31
CA ALA A 326 22.61 2.04 -7.32
C ALA A 326 23.11 3.05 -8.36
N ASN A 327 22.20 3.92 -8.87
CA ASN A 327 22.56 4.96 -9.83
C ASN A 327 23.52 6.01 -9.24
N ILE A 328 23.33 6.44 -8.00
CA ILE A 328 24.22 7.39 -7.30
C ILE A 328 25.59 6.75 -7.01
N LEU A 329 25.63 5.43 -6.77
CA LEU A 329 26.87 4.67 -6.57
C LEU A 329 27.62 4.33 -7.87
N GLY A 330 27.08 4.74 -9.04
CA GLY A 330 27.75 4.61 -10.33
C GLY A 330 27.27 3.45 -11.21
N GLU A 331 26.27 2.68 -10.76
CA GLU A 331 25.59 1.71 -11.60
C GLU A 331 24.64 2.41 -12.59
N ARG A 332 24.26 1.69 -13.66
CA ARG A 332 23.20 2.13 -14.58
C ARG A 332 21.99 1.22 -14.43
N ARG A 333 21.03 1.61 -13.58
CA ARG A 333 19.87 0.80 -13.25
C ARG A 333 18.58 1.53 -13.56
N GLU A 334 17.73 0.88 -14.36
CA GLU A 334 16.38 1.33 -14.64
C GLU A 334 15.37 0.62 -13.74
N ALA A 335 14.29 1.31 -13.39
CA ALA A 335 13.18 0.72 -12.66
C ALA A 335 12.33 -0.12 -13.61
N ASN A 336 11.93 -1.32 -13.15
CA ASN A 336 11.04 -2.20 -13.87
C ASN A 336 9.78 -2.48 -13.06
N TYR A 337 8.63 -2.28 -13.65
CA TYR A 337 7.30 -2.40 -13.03
C TYR A 337 6.42 -3.47 -13.69
N ASP A 338 6.98 -4.40 -14.49
CA ASP A 338 6.21 -5.42 -15.21
C ASP A 338 5.39 -6.32 -14.26
N ALA A 339 5.87 -6.51 -13.03
CA ALA A 339 5.25 -7.41 -12.06
C ALA A 339 5.21 -6.78 -10.66
N VAL A 340 4.42 -5.71 -10.50
CA VAL A 340 4.20 -5.09 -9.17
C VAL A 340 3.05 -5.82 -8.47
N PRO A 341 3.33 -6.55 -7.36
CA PRO A 341 2.27 -7.20 -6.60
C PRO A 341 1.48 -6.17 -5.79
N ARG A 342 0.17 -6.36 -5.72
CA ARG A 342 -0.77 -5.49 -4.98
C ARG A 342 -1.64 -6.37 -4.10
N VAL A 343 -1.80 -6.01 -2.85
CA VAL A 343 -2.57 -6.79 -1.87
C VAL A 343 -3.42 -5.87 -1.01
N ALA A 344 -4.70 -6.17 -0.89
CA ALA A 344 -5.55 -5.72 0.19
C ALA A 344 -5.60 -6.85 1.24
N TYR A 345 -5.20 -6.52 2.45
CA TYR A 345 -4.99 -7.49 3.56
C TYR A 345 -6.28 -7.79 4.33
N THR A 346 -7.39 -7.82 3.62
CA THR A 346 -8.66 -8.35 4.14
C THR A 346 -8.55 -9.86 4.39
N ASP A 347 -9.51 -10.46 5.04
CA ASP A 347 -9.62 -11.89 5.22
C ASP A 347 -10.93 -12.39 4.57
N PRO A 348 -10.83 -13.15 3.45
CA PRO A 348 -9.62 -13.51 2.70
C PRO A 348 -8.93 -12.30 2.03
N GLN A 349 -7.63 -12.43 1.75
CA GLN A 349 -6.85 -11.40 1.07
C GLN A 349 -7.23 -11.30 -0.40
N ALA A 350 -7.25 -10.07 -0.93
CA ALA A 350 -7.38 -9.80 -2.36
C ALA A 350 -6.02 -9.37 -2.92
N ALA A 351 -5.44 -10.19 -3.80
CA ALA A 351 -4.11 -9.98 -4.34
C ALA A 351 -4.11 -9.99 -5.86
N SER A 352 -3.22 -9.22 -6.48
CA SER A 352 -3.07 -9.12 -7.93
C SER A 352 -1.64 -8.77 -8.35
N VAL A 353 -1.27 -9.13 -9.57
CA VAL A 353 0.00 -8.77 -10.21
C VAL A 353 -0.15 -8.69 -11.71
N GLY A 354 0.58 -7.78 -12.36
CA GLY A 354 0.57 -7.59 -13.81
C GLY A 354 -0.75 -7.02 -14.33
N ALA A 355 -1.18 -7.46 -15.50
CA ALA A 355 -2.39 -7.01 -16.19
C ALA A 355 -3.67 -7.42 -15.45
N ALA A 356 -4.75 -6.67 -15.65
CA ALA A 356 -6.08 -6.99 -15.15
C ALA A 356 -6.94 -7.75 -16.17
N ASP A 357 -6.51 -7.81 -17.44
CA ASP A 357 -7.18 -8.47 -18.55
C ASP A 357 -6.15 -9.01 -19.56
N ALA A 358 -6.48 -10.05 -20.34
CA ALA A 358 -5.63 -10.64 -21.36
C ALA A 358 -6.45 -11.44 -22.39
N ALA A 359 -5.78 -11.88 -23.48
CA ALA A 359 -6.37 -12.69 -24.53
C ALA A 359 -6.90 -14.05 -24.02
N PHE A 360 -6.23 -14.61 -23.04
CA PHE A 360 -6.60 -15.88 -22.40
C PHE A 360 -6.67 -15.69 -20.87
N SER A 361 -7.71 -16.28 -20.28
CA SER A 361 -7.90 -16.21 -18.81
C SER A 361 -8.51 -17.51 -18.31
N ALA A 362 -8.00 -18.03 -17.20
CA ALA A 362 -8.57 -19.20 -16.55
C ALA A 362 -8.74 -18.95 -15.06
N THR A 363 -9.92 -19.23 -14.55
CA THR A 363 -10.28 -19.10 -13.13
C THR A 363 -10.55 -20.49 -12.55
N VAL A 364 -9.98 -20.74 -11.38
CA VAL A 364 -10.22 -21.92 -10.53
C VAL A 364 -10.64 -21.45 -9.15
N ARG A 365 -11.66 -22.09 -8.58
CA ARG A 365 -12.12 -21.80 -7.22
C ARG A 365 -11.34 -22.62 -6.19
N ILE A 366 -11.09 -22.06 -5.01
CA ILE A 366 -10.44 -22.79 -3.90
C ILE A 366 -11.19 -24.06 -3.54
N SER A 367 -12.53 -24.06 -3.62
CA SER A 367 -13.36 -25.24 -3.38
C SER A 367 -13.18 -26.38 -4.41
N GLU A 368 -12.53 -26.13 -5.53
CA GLU A 368 -12.25 -27.10 -6.60
C GLU A 368 -10.88 -27.75 -6.49
N ILE A 369 -9.98 -27.21 -5.64
CA ILE A 369 -8.66 -27.80 -5.37
C ILE A 369 -8.75 -28.98 -4.41
N ALA A 370 -7.63 -29.64 -4.17
CA ALA A 370 -7.57 -30.83 -3.31
C ALA A 370 -8.29 -30.61 -1.98
N LYS A 371 -9.21 -31.50 -1.65
CA LYS A 371 -10.06 -31.44 -0.45
C LYS A 371 -9.24 -31.20 0.84
N THR A 372 -8.03 -31.74 0.89
CA THR A 372 -7.15 -31.65 2.06
C THR A 372 -6.78 -30.22 2.39
N ALA A 373 -6.49 -29.37 1.39
CA ALA A 373 -6.16 -27.97 1.63
C ALA A 373 -7.35 -27.19 2.21
N THR A 374 -8.58 -27.47 1.73
CA THR A 374 -9.81 -26.87 2.27
C THR A 374 -10.14 -27.37 3.67
N PHE A 375 -9.90 -28.63 3.98
CA PHE A 375 -10.19 -29.21 5.32
C PHE A 375 -9.22 -28.78 6.40
N THR A 376 -7.98 -28.45 6.04
CA THR A 376 -6.98 -27.96 7.01
C THR A 376 -7.22 -26.52 7.45
N ARG A 377 -8.04 -25.76 6.72
CA ARG A 377 -8.35 -24.36 7.05
C ARG A 377 -9.80 -24.18 7.46
N ALA A 378 -10.74 -24.42 6.54
CA ALA A 378 -12.17 -24.35 6.79
C ALA A 378 -12.94 -25.12 5.71
N SER A 379 -14.11 -25.66 6.07
CA SER A 379 -14.96 -26.44 5.14
C SER A 379 -15.55 -25.60 3.98
N LYS A 380 -15.52 -24.26 4.08
CA LYS A 380 -16.10 -23.32 3.10
C LYS A 380 -15.23 -22.10 2.91
N VAL A 381 -13.96 -22.27 2.54
CA VAL A 381 -13.08 -21.14 2.23
C VAL A 381 -13.55 -20.46 0.94
N PRO A 382 -14.04 -19.22 0.97
CA PRO A 382 -14.35 -18.49 -0.24
C PRO A 382 -13.04 -18.13 -0.95
N GLY A 383 -13.07 -18.18 -2.27
CA GLY A 383 -11.92 -17.66 -3.02
C GLY A 383 -11.71 -18.35 -4.35
N PHE A 384 -10.80 -17.76 -5.10
CA PHE A 384 -10.44 -18.20 -6.44
C PHE A 384 -9.08 -17.64 -6.84
N MET A 385 -8.51 -18.21 -7.90
CA MET A 385 -7.38 -17.67 -8.62
C MET A 385 -7.73 -17.55 -10.10
N THR A 386 -7.35 -16.44 -10.72
CA THR A 386 -7.39 -16.24 -12.16
C THR A 386 -5.98 -15.99 -12.67
N LEU A 387 -5.58 -16.72 -13.68
CA LEU A 387 -4.36 -16.51 -14.45
C LEU A 387 -4.70 -15.91 -15.81
N LEU A 388 -3.88 -14.97 -16.24
CA LEU A 388 -4.00 -14.23 -17.49
C LEU A 388 -2.76 -14.47 -18.35
N SER A 389 -2.94 -14.66 -19.68
CA SER A 389 -1.85 -14.99 -20.60
C SER A 389 -2.06 -14.36 -21.99
N ASP A 390 -0.94 -14.10 -22.66
CA ASP A 390 -0.86 -13.78 -24.08
C ASP A 390 -0.91 -15.03 -25.00
N GLY A 391 -0.81 -16.22 -24.42
CA GLY A 391 -0.74 -17.52 -25.11
C GLY A 391 0.63 -18.22 -24.95
N GLU A 392 1.67 -17.50 -24.60
CA GLU A 392 3.02 -18.02 -24.39
C GLU A 392 3.46 -17.95 -22.93
N ARG A 393 3.05 -16.88 -22.22
CA ARG A 393 3.50 -16.54 -20.87
C ARG A 393 2.35 -15.95 -20.05
N LEU A 394 2.53 -15.90 -18.75
CA LEU A 394 1.64 -15.15 -17.89
C LEU A 394 1.88 -13.64 -18.06
N THR A 395 0.79 -12.89 -18.19
CA THR A 395 0.77 -11.43 -18.25
C THR A 395 0.15 -10.79 -17.00
N GLY A 396 -0.63 -11.56 -16.26
CA GLY A 396 -1.26 -11.14 -15.03
C GLY A 396 -1.82 -12.30 -14.23
N ALA A 397 -2.11 -12.02 -12.97
CA ALA A 397 -2.84 -12.93 -12.08
C ALA A 397 -3.56 -12.13 -11.00
N TYR A 398 -4.71 -12.62 -10.56
CA TYR A 398 -5.37 -12.10 -9.36
C TYR A 398 -6.06 -13.22 -8.58
N ALA A 399 -6.14 -13.04 -7.29
CA ALA A 399 -6.64 -14.06 -6.38
C ALA A 399 -7.37 -13.46 -5.19
N LEU A 400 -8.42 -14.11 -4.75
CA LEU A 400 -9.09 -13.91 -3.48
C LEU A 400 -8.92 -15.20 -2.66
N GLY A 401 -8.29 -15.12 -1.50
CA GLY A 401 -8.07 -16.34 -0.69
C GLY A 401 -7.24 -16.07 0.56
N PRO A 402 -7.19 -17.03 1.50
CA PRO A 402 -6.30 -16.94 2.65
C PRO A 402 -4.85 -16.79 2.20
N GLU A 403 -4.14 -15.83 2.76
CA GLU A 403 -2.72 -15.60 2.46
C GLU A 403 -2.40 -15.43 0.97
N ALA A 404 -3.38 -14.91 0.17
CA ALA A 404 -3.23 -14.79 -1.29
C ALA A 404 -2.01 -13.94 -1.69
N GLY A 405 -1.63 -12.97 -0.86
CA GLY A 405 -0.42 -12.17 -1.06
C GLY A 405 0.87 -13.00 -1.05
N GLU A 406 0.89 -14.14 -0.33
CA GLU A 406 2.06 -15.01 -0.26
C GLU A 406 2.13 -15.95 -1.48
N TRP A 407 1.09 -16.74 -1.73
CA TRP A 407 1.16 -17.72 -2.81
C TRP A 407 1.04 -17.10 -4.22
N LEU A 408 0.55 -15.88 -4.36
CA LEU A 408 0.57 -15.13 -5.63
C LEU A 408 2.00 -14.74 -6.07
N GLN A 409 3.01 -14.80 -5.19
CA GLN A 409 4.40 -14.47 -5.54
C GLN A 409 4.98 -15.39 -6.62
N GLN A 410 4.44 -16.60 -6.80
CA GLN A 410 4.78 -17.47 -7.91
C GLN A 410 4.48 -16.82 -9.27
N ALA A 411 3.28 -16.18 -9.40
CA ALA A 411 2.92 -15.42 -10.60
C ALA A 411 3.80 -14.17 -10.76
N THR A 412 4.12 -13.48 -9.67
CA THR A 412 5.00 -12.31 -9.70
C THR A 412 6.37 -12.66 -10.30
N LEU A 413 6.98 -13.76 -9.82
CA LEU A 413 8.26 -14.24 -10.35
C LEU A 413 8.13 -14.69 -11.81
N ALA A 414 7.09 -15.46 -12.14
CA ALA A 414 6.85 -15.97 -13.49
C ALA A 414 6.73 -14.84 -14.53
N ILE A 415 5.93 -13.80 -14.21
CA ILE A 415 5.76 -12.62 -15.08
C ILE A 415 7.08 -11.85 -15.21
N ARG A 416 7.75 -11.58 -14.08
CA ARG A 416 8.99 -10.79 -14.05
C ARG A 416 10.14 -11.49 -14.80
N ALA A 417 10.26 -12.81 -14.67
CA ALA A 417 11.27 -13.64 -15.34
C ALA A 417 10.83 -14.10 -16.73
N ARG A 418 9.61 -13.78 -17.17
CA ARG A 418 9.04 -14.20 -18.45
C ARG A 418 9.10 -15.71 -18.66
N VAL A 419 8.74 -16.46 -17.61
CA VAL A 419 8.79 -17.91 -17.61
C VAL A 419 7.76 -18.48 -18.60
N PRO A 420 8.14 -19.39 -19.54
CA PRO A 420 7.22 -20.03 -20.45
C PRO A 420 6.16 -20.88 -19.72
N LEU A 421 4.97 -21.02 -20.31
CA LEU A 421 3.85 -21.75 -19.67
C LEU A 421 4.13 -23.25 -19.49
N ASP A 422 4.86 -23.88 -20.39
CA ASP A 422 5.27 -25.30 -20.30
C ASP A 422 6.17 -25.55 -19.07
N VAL A 423 7.10 -24.64 -18.78
CA VAL A 423 7.92 -24.69 -17.58
C VAL A 423 7.06 -24.56 -16.32
N LEU A 424 6.09 -23.64 -16.32
CA LEU A 424 5.19 -23.45 -15.18
C LEU A 424 4.28 -24.67 -14.93
N LEU A 425 3.88 -25.37 -15.99
CA LEU A 425 3.08 -26.60 -15.91
C LEU A 425 3.87 -27.79 -15.33
N ASP A 426 5.19 -27.78 -15.43
CA ASP A 426 6.07 -28.83 -14.93
C ASP A 426 6.57 -28.58 -13.48
N ILE A 427 6.11 -27.51 -12.83
CA ILE A 427 6.48 -27.21 -11.44
C ILE A 427 5.73 -28.13 -10.47
N ILE A 428 6.48 -28.75 -9.56
CA ILE A 428 5.91 -29.55 -8.47
C ILE A 428 5.35 -28.59 -7.40
N GLN A 429 4.04 -28.70 -7.13
CA GLN A 429 3.39 -27.96 -6.05
C GLN A 429 3.39 -28.77 -4.77
N PRO A 430 3.65 -28.15 -3.60
CA PRO A 430 3.57 -28.87 -2.32
C PRO A 430 2.12 -29.23 -1.99
N PHE A 431 1.89 -30.45 -1.50
CA PHE A 431 0.58 -30.97 -1.10
C PHE A 431 0.54 -31.25 0.42
N PRO A 432 -0.52 -30.86 1.15
CA PRO A 432 -1.67 -30.06 0.75
C PRO A 432 -1.41 -28.55 0.98
N THR A 433 -1.59 -27.70 -0.03
CA THR A 433 -1.44 -26.25 0.08
C THR A 433 -2.43 -25.50 -0.80
N PHE A 434 -2.63 -24.20 -0.54
CA PHE A 434 -3.36 -23.33 -1.47
C PHE A 434 -2.61 -23.10 -2.79
N SER A 435 -1.29 -23.31 -2.83
CA SER A 435 -0.49 -23.17 -4.06
C SER A 435 -0.86 -24.19 -5.15
N GLU A 436 -1.51 -25.31 -4.81
CA GLU A 436 -2.01 -26.29 -5.80
C GLU A 436 -2.98 -25.68 -6.79
N ILE A 437 -3.74 -24.64 -6.38
CA ILE A 437 -4.66 -23.89 -7.27
C ILE A 437 -3.93 -23.32 -8.49
N TYR A 438 -2.64 -23.02 -8.31
CA TYR A 438 -1.82 -22.46 -9.38
C TYR A 438 -1.67 -23.44 -10.56
N LEU A 439 -1.36 -24.71 -10.26
CA LEU A 439 -1.23 -25.75 -11.27
C LEU A 439 -2.56 -26.03 -11.98
N ASP A 440 -3.66 -26.05 -11.24
CA ASP A 440 -5.00 -26.30 -11.83
C ASP A 440 -5.44 -25.12 -12.72
N ALA A 441 -5.14 -23.89 -12.32
CA ALA A 441 -5.38 -22.71 -13.14
C ALA A 441 -4.50 -22.72 -14.41
N LEU A 442 -3.23 -23.13 -14.33
CA LEU A 442 -2.34 -23.30 -15.49
C LEU A 442 -2.85 -24.38 -16.45
N LYS A 443 -3.29 -25.53 -15.94
CA LYS A 443 -3.91 -26.58 -16.78
C LYS A 443 -5.17 -26.09 -17.47
N ALA A 444 -6.02 -25.35 -16.79
CA ALA A 444 -7.23 -24.75 -17.36
C ALA A 444 -6.87 -23.72 -18.45
N LEU A 445 -5.88 -22.87 -18.21
CA LEU A 445 -5.38 -21.89 -19.17
C LEU A 445 -4.78 -22.56 -20.41
N HIS A 446 -3.97 -23.60 -20.21
CA HIS A 446 -3.36 -24.37 -21.32
C HIS A 446 -4.43 -25.01 -22.22
N ARG A 447 -5.50 -25.60 -21.66
CA ARG A 447 -6.62 -26.14 -22.44
C ARG A 447 -7.31 -25.08 -23.29
N GLN A 448 -7.50 -23.88 -22.78
CA GLN A 448 -8.09 -22.76 -23.56
C GLN A 448 -7.20 -22.36 -24.74
N ILE A 449 -5.89 -22.24 -24.50
CA ILE A 449 -4.93 -21.85 -25.54
C ILE A 449 -4.90 -22.91 -26.65
N ALA A 450 -4.79 -24.20 -26.29
CA ALA A 450 -4.80 -25.33 -27.23
C ALA A 450 -6.10 -25.42 -28.03
N GLY A 451 -7.26 -25.19 -27.39
CA GLY A 451 -8.57 -25.23 -28.04
C GLY A 451 -8.75 -24.13 -29.09
N ARG A 452 -8.24 -22.92 -28.88
CA ARG A 452 -8.27 -21.84 -29.90
C ARG A 452 -7.31 -22.10 -31.04
N GLY A 453 -6.18 -22.76 -30.83
CA GLY A 453 -5.24 -23.12 -31.89
C GLY A 453 -5.79 -24.12 -32.90
N VAL A 454 -6.74 -24.95 -32.48
CA VAL A 454 -7.44 -25.91 -33.39
C VAL A 454 -8.45 -25.20 -34.30
N HIS A 455 -9.19 -24.21 -33.76
CA HIS A 455 -10.18 -23.44 -34.54
C HIS A 455 -9.56 -22.41 -35.50
N ALA A 456 -8.31 -22.01 -35.29
CA ALA A 456 -7.61 -21.07 -36.18
C ALA A 456 -6.91 -21.75 -37.37
N ARG A 457 -6.88 -23.10 -37.45
CA ARG A 457 -6.28 -23.90 -38.53
C ARG A 457 -7.30 -24.68 -39.37
N GLY A 458 -8.58 -24.57 -39.09
CA GLY A 458 -9.71 -25.06 -39.91
C GLY A 458 -10.41 -23.88 -40.58
#